data_d47deefaf1e8f152033ed0dbbae5309d
#
_entry.id   d47deefaf1e8f152033ed0dbbae5309d
#
_cell.length_a   1.000
_cell.length_b   1.000
_cell.length_c   1.000
_cell.angle_alpha   90.00
_cell.angle_beta   90.00
_cell.angle_gamma   90.00
#
_symmetry.space_group_name_H-M   'P 1'
#
loop_
_entity.id
_entity.type
_entity.pdbx_description
1 polymer ?
#
loop_
_entity_poly.entity_id
_entity_poly.type
_entity_poly.pdbx_seq_one_letter_code
_entity_poly.pdbx_strand_id
1 'polypeptide(L)'
;MRRLSENRTVSAIEFDEEMSPKIEALYITPEVVAQRRQVLQALDLAPGEKVLDIGSGPGLLAHDMATSVGPNGRICGIDLSPAMVAMSGKRCAEQPWAEFRTADAAQLPYPDHSFDAAVSTQVYEYLPNIPAALAELHRVLRPGGRAVILDTDYGSLVIHTEDTARMARVLSAWDKHFVHASLPRTLSRQLREAGFTVRERMAIPMFNPEFADNTYGKGLLAMMASFAAGRNGVTQSEADAWFAEFATLGREGNFFFSLNRYLFVADKRRTA
;
A
#
# COMPACT_ATOMS: atom_id res chain seq x y z
N MET A 1 -38.39 -7.21 -11.73
CA MET A 1 -37.58 -7.56 -10.56
C MET A 1 -36.50 -8.56 -10.99
N ARG A 2 -35.32 -8.11 -11.35
CA ARG A 2 -34.15 -8.97 -11.60
C ARG A 2 -33.23 -8.78 -10.40
N ARG A 3 -32.96 -9.89 -9.70
CA ARG A 3 -31.98 -9.93 -8.59
C ARG A 3 -30.61 -9.59 -9.16
N LEU A 4 -30.02 -8.52 -8.66
CA LEU A 4 -28.58 -8.24 -8.82
C LEU A 4 -27.86 -9.35 -8.07
N SER A 5 -27.04 -10.12 -8.81
CA SER A 5 -26.14 -11.11 -8.27
C SER A 5 -25.11 -10.38 -7.39
N GLU A 6 -25.15 -10.67 -6.09
CA GLU A 6 -24.09 -10.33 -5.14
C GLU A 6 -22.81 -11.02 -5.59
N ASN A 7 -21.94 -10.29 -6.28
CA ASN A 7 -20.53 -10.63 -6.38
C ASN A 7 -19.95 -10.43 -4.97
N ARG A 8 -19.88 -11.51 -4.18
CA ARG A 8 -19.11 -11.54 -2.95
C ARG A 8 -17.65 -11.33 -3.31
N THR A 9 -17.20 -10.12 -3.21
CA THR A 9 -15.79 -9.74 -3.19
C THR A 9 -15.10 -10.58 -2.10
N VAL A 10 -13.97 -11.19 -2.46
CA VAL A 10 -13.03 -11.82 -1.51
C VAL A 10 -12.83 -10.85 -0.35
N SER A 11 -12.99 -11.32 0.90
CA SER A 11 -12.94 -10.49 2.09
C SER A 11 -11.52 -9.92 2.27
N ALA A 12 -11.29 -8.76 1.64
CA ALA A 12 -10.16 -7.91 1.99
C ALA A 12 -10.21 -7.57 3.49
N ILE A 13 -9.08 -7.22 4.08
CA ILE A 13 -9.07 -6.59 5.41
C ILE A 13 -9.98 -5.36 5.29
N GLU A 14 -11.02 -5.31 6.11
CA GLU A 14 -11.84 -4.11 6.21
C GLU A 14 -11.02 -3.08 7.00
N PHE A 15 -10.72 -1.97 6.36
CA PHE A 15 -10.03 -0.83 6.98
C PHE A 15 -11.06 0.00 7.77
N ASP A 16 -11.60 -0.61 8.82
CA ASP A 16 -12.58 -0.03 9.72
C ASP A 16 -11.92 0.69 10.93
N GLU A 17 -12.74 1.19 11.84
CA GLU A 17 -12.26 1.89 13.03
C GLU A 17 -11.47 0.98 13.99
N GLU A 18 -11.72 -0.33 14.02
CA GLU A 18 -11.04 -1.28 14.90
C GLU A 18 -9.65 -1.63 14.37
N MET A 19 -9.51 -1.80 13.06
CA MET A 19 -8.24 -2.13 12.40
C MET A 19 -7.33 -0.91 12.22
N SER A 20 -7.89 0.30 12.12
CA SER A 20 -7.14 1.53 11.85
C SER A 20 -5.96 1.77 12.78
N PRO A 21 -6.05 1.59 14.12
CA PRO A 21 -4.89 1.77 15.02
C PRO A 21 -3.78 0.73 14.80
N LYS A 22 -4.15 -0.52 14.46
CA LYS A 22 -3.18 -1.60 14.19
C LYS A 22 -2.41 -1.33 12.92
N ILE A 23 -3.11 -0.84 11.89
CA ILE A 23 -2.54 -0.44 10.61
C ILE A 23 -1.62 0.78 10.78
N GLU A 24 -2.05 1.78 11.52
CA GLU A 24 -1.23 2.95 11.81
C GLU A 24 0.05 2.56 12.55
N ALA A 25 -0.04 1.68 13.55
CA ALA A 25 1.13 1.16 14.27
C ALA A 25 2.13 0.48 13.33
N LEU A 26 1.64 -0.27 12.33
CA LEU A 26 2.49 -0.88 11.31
C LEU A 26 3.18 0.16 10.42
N TYR A 27 2.48 1.25 10.10
CA TYR A 27 2.96 2.29 9.19
C TYR A 27 3.94 3.29 9.82
N ILE A 28 4.11 3.27 11.15
CA ILE A 28 5.12 4.08 11.88
C ILE A 28 6.35 3.27 12.29
N THR A 29 6.45 1.99 11.88
CA THR A 29 7.67 1.19 12.09
C THR A 29 8.85 1.79 11.34
N PRO A 30 10.10 1.62 11.82
CA PRO A 30 11.29 2.21 11.20
C PRO A 30 11.43 1.90 9.70
N GLU A 31 11.09 0.66 9.29
CA GLU A 31 11.17 0.22 7.91
C GLU A 31 10.19 0.98 7.02
N VAL A 32 8.95 1.15 7.47
CA VAL A 32 7.92 1.88 6.70
C VAL A 32 8.20 3.39 6.70
N VAL A 33 8.74 3.94 7.78
CA VAL A 33 9.22 5.33 7.81
C VAL A 33 10.36 5.55 6.81
N ALA A 34 11.33 4.62 6.76
CA ALA A 34 12.43 4.68 5.79
C ALA A 34 11.91 4.57 4.35
N GLN A 35 10.98 3.64 4.08
CA GLN A 35 10.31 3.51 2.78
C GLN A 35 9.58 4.80 2.38
N ARG A 36 8.81 5.41 3.29
CA ARG A 36 8.07 6.66 3.01
C ARG A 36 9.02 7.79 2.60
N ARG A 37 10.19 7.89 3.21
CA ARG A 37 11.23 8.84 2.79
C ARG A 37 11.73 8.57 1.37
N GLN A 38 11.92 7.30 0.98
CA GLN A 38 12.31 6.95 -0.38
C GLN A 38 11.20 7.29 -1.40
N VAL A 39 9.93 7.08 -1.05
CA VAL A 39 8.78 7.50 -1.87
C VAL A 39 8.77 9.03 -2.06
N LEU A 40 8.98 9.81 -1.00
CA LEU A 40 9.07 11.27 -1.08
C LEU A 40 10.25 11.74 -1.94
N GLN A 41 11.41 11.09 -1.84
CA GLN A 41 12.57 11.37 -2.69
C GLN A 41 12.27 11.07 -4.17
N ALA A 42 11.61 9.94 -4.45
CA ALA A 42 11.23 9.56 -5.81
C ALA A 42 10.16 10.48 -6.42
N LEU A 43 9.28 11.03 -5.58
CA LEU A 43 8.29 12.04 -5.99
C LEU A 43 8.97 13.35 -6.41
N ASP A 44 10.10 13.73 -5.81
CA ASP A 44 10.85 14.96 -6.11
C ASP A 44 9.93 16.19 -6.19
N LEU A 45 9.18 16.42 -5.10
CA LEU A 45 8.15 17.46 -5.06
C LEU A 45 8.75 18.86 -4.97
N ALA A 46 8.23 19.75 -5.81
CA ALA A 46 8.53 21.19 -5.75
C ALA A 46 7.43 21.97 -4.96
N PRO A 47 7.79 23.06 -4.29
CA PRO A 47 6.80 23.98 -3.70
C PRO A 47 5.77 24.44 -4.74
N GLY A 48 4.50 24.42 -4.37
CA GLY A 48 3.39 24.84 -5.22
C GLY A 48 2.81 23.74 -6.12
N GLU A 49 3.36 22.54 -6.15
CA GLU A 49 2.80 21.43 -6.92
C GLU A 49 1.46 20.92 -6.38
N LYS A 50 0.63 20.44 -7.31
CA LYS A 50 -0.63 19.73 -7.00
C LYS A 50 -0.39 18.23 -7.10
N VAL A 51 -0.62 17.53 -6.01
CA VAL A 51 -0.31 16.09 -5.88
C VAL A 51 -1.56 15.32 -5.53
N LEU A 52 -1.76 14.18 -6.20
CA LEU A 52 -2.81 13.22 -5.88
C LEU A 52 -2.20 12.04 -5.08
N ASP A 53 -2.81 11.71 -3.95
CA ASP A 53 -2.49 10.52 -3.13
C ASP A 53 -3.62 9.49 -3.28
N ILE A 54 -3.36 8.41 -4.01
CA ILE A 54 -4.33 7.33 -4.27
C ILE A 54 -4.18 6.27 -3.19
N GLY A 55 -5.24 6.07 -2.37
CA GLY A 55 -5.20 5.24 -1.18
C GLY A 55 -4.40 5.92 -0.07
N SER A 56 -4.83 7.12 0.33
CA SER A 56 -4.09 7.95 1.30
C SER A 56 -3.95 7.32 2.69
N GLY A 57 -4.75 6.28 2.99
CA GLY A 57 -4.73 5.60 4.27
C GLY A 57 -4.88 6.58 5.43
N PRO A 58 -4.09 6.45 6.52
CA PRO A 58 -4.15 7.36 7.66
C PRO A 58 -3.47 8.73 7.43
N GLY A 59 -3.05 9.06 6.19
CA GLY A 59 -2.54 10.37 5.82
C GLY A 59 -1.07 10.65 6.17
N LEU A 60 -0.28 9.64 6.52
CA LEU A 60 1.12 9.84 6.92
C LEU A 60 1.98 10.39 5.78
N LEU A 61 1.85 9.83 4.57
CA LEU A 61 2.55 10.31 3.38
C LEU A 61 1.98 11.66 2.92
N ALA A 62 0.65 11.80 2.93
CA ALA A 62 -0.03 13.04 2.55
C ALA A 62 0.43 14.23 3.40
N HIS A 63 0.59 14.05 4.72
CA HIS A 63 1.10 15.08 5.63
C HIS A 63 2.54 15.51 5.26
N ASP A 64 3.42 14.55 4.99
CA ASP A 64 4.81 14.83 4.60
C ASP A 64 4.86 15.54 3.23
N MET A 65 4.02 15.11 2.27
CA MET A 65 3.88 15.78 0.96
C MET A 65 3.33 17.20 1.09
N ALA A 66 2.32 17.42 1.95
CA ALA A 66 1.75 18.73 2.19
C ALA A 66 2.78 19.71 2.76
N THR A 67 3.67 19.23 3.63
CA THR A 67 4.81 20.00 4.12
C THR A 67 5.76 20.37 2.98
N SER A 68 6.02 19.46 2.05
CA SER A 68 6.96 19.66 0.93
C SER A 68 6.43 20.67 -0.09
N VAL A 69 5.14 20.59 -0.47
CA VAL A 69 4.56 21.50 -1.47
C VAL A 69 4.21 22.87 -0.90
N GLY A 70 4.00 22.96 0.41
CA GLY A 70 3.67 24.21 1.12
C GLY A 70 2.29 24.79 0.75
N PRO A 71 1.96 25.97 1.30
CA PRO A 71 0.61 26.57 1.21
C PRO A 71 0.21 27.02 -0.20
N ASN A 72 1.15 27.12 -1.12
CA ASN A 72 0.87 27.44 -2.54
C ASN A 72 0.61 26.17 -3.38
N GLY A 73 0.87 24.99 -2.82
CA GLY A 73 0.58 23.70 -3.42
C GLY A 73 -0.77 23.14 -3.00
N ARG A 74 -1.04 21.90 -3.39
CA ARG A 74 -2.26 21.19 -2.99
C ARG A 74 -2.01 19.69 -2.92
N ILE A 75 -2.51 19.06 -1.87
CA ILE A 75 -2.61 17.60 -1.76
C ILE A 75 -4.08 17.22 -1.84
N CYS A 76 -4.40 16.31 -2.74
CA CYS A 76 -5.71 15.67 -2.81
C CYS A 76 -5.53 14.18 -2.51
N GLY A 77 -6.04 13.71 -1.38
CA GLY A 77 -6.03 12.31 -1.02
C GLY A 77 -7.39 11.64 -1.31
N ILE A 78 -7.33 10.41 -1.81
CA ILE A 78 -8.52 9.56 -1.90
C ILE A 78 -8.28 8.24 -1.20
N ASP A 79 -9.34 7.68 -0.61
CA ASP A 79 -9.36 6.32 -0.07
C ASP A 79 -10.78 5.75 -0.21
N LEU A 80 -10.92 4.42 -0.29
CA LEU A 80 -12.24 3.78 -0.28
C LEU A 80 -12.85 3.75 1.13
N SER A 81 -12.01 3.78 2.18
CA SER A 81 -12.43 3.76 3.57
C SER A 81 -12.74 5.17 4.09
N PRO A 82 -14.00 5.46 4.49
CA PRO A 82 -14.33 6.72 5.16
C PRO A 82 -13.54 6.94 6.46
N ALA A 83 -13.19 5.86 7.19
CA ALA A 83 -12.38 5.94 8.40
C ALA A 83 -10.97 6.44 8.09
N MET A 84 -10.32 5.93 7.02
CA MET A 84 -9.01 6.41 6.57
C MET A 84 -9.06 7.87 6.11
N VAL A 85 -10.10 8.27 5.37
CA VAL A 85 -10.32 9.67 4.96
C VAL A 85 -10.45 10.58 6.18
N ALA A 86 -11.18 10.17 7.21
CA ALA A 86 -11.31 10.94 8.45
C ALA A 86 -9.97 11.07 9.20
N MET A 87 -9.17 9.99 9.26
CA MET A 87 -7.84 10.02 9.86
C MET A 87 -6.88 10.94 9.10
N SER A 88 -6.87 10.87 7.77
CA SER A 88 -6.06 11.75 6.92
C SER A 88 -6.43 13.22 7.13
N GLY A 89 -7.72 13.55 7.15
CA GLY A 89 -8.20 14.90 7.43
C GLY A 89 -7.79 15.41 8.81
N LYS A 90 -7.88 14.56 9.84
CA LYS A 90 -7.43 14.90 11.19
C LYS A 90 -5.92 15.13 11.25
N ARG A 91 -5.12 14.29 10.58
CA ARG A 91 -3.66 14.40 10.55
C ARG A 91 -3.19 15.67 9.88
N CYS A 92 -3.84 16.07 8.80
CA CYS A 92 -3.49 17.25 8.02
C CYS A 92 -4.32 18.50 8.41
N ALA A 93 -4.94 18.53 9.60
CA ALA A 93 -5.83 19.64 10.01
C ALA A 93 -5.13 21.02 10.02
N GLU A 94 -3.82 21.06 10.26
CA GLU A 94 -3.02 22.31 10.24
C GLU A 94 -2.49 22.66 8.83
N GLN A 95 -2.82 21.85 7.81
CA GLN A 95 -2.42 22.01 6.42
C GLN A 95 -3.65 22.18 5.53
N PRO A 96 -4.31 23.35 5.50
CA PRO A 96 -5.59 23.56 4.80
C PRO A 96 -5.50 23.39 3.28
N TRP A 97 -4.31 23.21 2.73
CA TRP A 97 -4.06 22.85 1.32
C TRP A 97 -4.07 21.33 1.08
N ALA A 98 -4.32 20.50 2.10
CA ALA A 98 -4.55 19.07 1.97
C ALA A 98 -6.05 18.78 2.16
N GLU A 99 -6.65 18.08 1.19
CA GLU A 99 -8.06 17.67 1.23
C GLU A 99 -8.19 16.18 0.95
N PHE A 100 -9.17 15.54 1.56
CA PHE A 100 -9.39 14.11 1.47
C PHE A 100 -10.84 13.78 1.16
N ARG A 101 -11.07 12.74 0.36
CA ARG A 101 -12.43 12.27 0.03
C ARG A 101 -12.50 10.79 -0.23
N THR A 102 -13.65 10.20 0.03
CA THR A 102 -13.92 8.81 -0.34
C THR A 102 -14.13 8.73 -1.85
N ALA A 103 -13.28 7.94 -2.54
CA ALA A 103 -13.38 7.73 -3.99
C ALA A 103 -12.69 6.45 -4.42
N ASP A 104 -13.08 5.93 -5.61
CA ASP A 104 -12.48 4.78 -6.27
C ASP A 104 -11.33 5.24 -7.18
N ALA A 105 -10.18 4.52 -7.10
CA ALA A 105 -9.03 4.76 -7.97
C ALA A 105 -9.33 4.51 -9.46
N ALA A 106 -10.32 3.67 -9.76
CA ALA A 106 -10.78 3.41 -11.13
C ALA A 106 -11.77 4.47 -11.66
N GLN A 107 -12.18 5.44 -10.82
CA GLN A 107 -13.07 6.55 -11.18
C GLN A 107 -12.72 7.79 -10.37
N LEU A 108 -11.62 8.45 -10.72
CA LEU A 108 -11.11 9.61 -9.99
C LEU A 108 -12.02 10.84 -10.17
N PRO A 109 -12.47 11.49 -9.06
CA PRO A 109 -13.38 12.63 -9.12
C PRO A 109 -12.66 13.95 -9.42
N TYR A 110 -11.73 13.93 -10.38
CA TYR A 110 -10.93 15.08 -10.79
C TYR A 110 -10.94 15.26 -12.31
N PRO A 111 -10.87 16.51 -12.79
CA PRO A 111 -10.73 16.77 -14.22
C PRO A 111 -9.42 16.23 -14.80
N ASP A 112 -9.35 16.15 -16.12
CA ASP A 112 -8.14 15.86 -16.86
C ASP A 112 -7.03 16.86 -16.52
N HIS A 113 -5.79 16.40 -16.49
CA HIS A 113 -4.60 17.26 -16.34
C HIS A 113 -4.58 18.13 -15.07
N SER A 114 -5.16 17.63 -13.97
CA SER A 114 -5.29 18.37 -12.70
C SER A 114 -4.03 18.36 -11.83
N PHE A 115 -3.15 17.37 -12.00
CA PHE A 115 -2.05 17.12 -11.08
C PHE A 115 -0.69 17.12 -11.75
N ASP A 116 0.31 17.64 -11.02
CA ASP A 116 1.73 17.62 -11.37
C ASP A 116 2.37 16.29 -11.09
N ALA A 117 1.99 15.69 -9.96
CA ALA A 117 2.44 14.38 -9.53
C ALA A 117 1.28 13.58 -8.92
N ALA A 118 1.43 12.26 -8.93
CA ALA A 118 0.54 11.37 -8.20
C ALA A 118 1.35 10.27 -7.52
N VAL A 119 0.83 9.74 -6.42
CA VAL A 119 1.44 8.65 -5.68
C VAL A 119 0.39 7.61 -5.31
N SER A 120 0.83 6.37 -5.21
CA SER A 120 0.08 5.28 -4.60
C SER A 120 1.04 4.34 -3.88
N THR A 121 0.70 3.96 -2.65
CA THR A 121 1.49 3.02 -1.86
C THR A 121 0.63 1.89 -1.34
N GLN A 122 0.88 0.67 -1.84
CA GLN A 122 0.18 -0.56 -1.44
C GLN A 122 -1.34 -0.48 -1.67
N VAL A 123 -1.75 -0.13 -2.88
CA VAL A 123 -3.16 0.03 -3.27
C VAL A 123 -3.50 -0.81 -4.50
N TYR A 124 -2.66 -0.76 -5.53
CA TYR A 124 -2.96 -1.44 -6.79
C TYR A 124 -3.02 -2.97 -6.65
N GLU A 125 -2.33 -3.55 -5.67
CA GLU A 125 -2.40 -4.97 -5.33
C GLU A 125 -3.82 -5.43 -4.91
N TYR A 126 -4.69 -4.49 -4.52
CA TYR A 126 -6.09 -4.74 -4.13
C TYR A 126 -7.13 -4.41 -5.22
N LEU A 127 -6.73 -3.69 -6.27
CA LEU A 127 -7.67 -3.21 -7.28
C LEU A 127 -8.10 -4.33 -8.23
N PRO A 128 -9.40 -4.54 -8.47
CA PRO A 128 -9.87 -5.58 -9.39
C PRO A 128 -9.58 -5.22 -10.86
N ASN A 129 -9.47 -3.94 -11.20
CA ASN A 129 -9.27 -3.45 -12.57
C ASN A 129 -8.11 -2.45 -12.64
N ILE A 130 -6.88 -2.97 -12.69
CA ILE A 130 -5.66 -2.14 -12.77
C ILE A 130 -5.63 -1.29 -14.05
N PRO A 131 -5.97 -1.81 -15.26
CA PRO A 131 -6.01 -0.98 -16.46
C PRO A 131 -6.90 0.26 -16.33
N ALA A 132 -8.09 0.15 -15.73
CA ALA A 132 -8.96 1.29 -15.50
C ALA A 132 -8.35 2.31 -14.54
N ALA A 133 -7.77 1.85 -13.42
CA ALA A 133 -7.12 2.73 -12.45
C ALA A 133 -5.89 3.44 -13.05
N LEU A 134 -5.08 2.74 -13.86
CA LEU A 134 -3.93 3.35 -14.54
C LEU A 134 -4.37 4.34 -15.64
N ALA A 135 -5.49 4.08 -16.33
CA ALA A 135 -6.06 5.04 -17.30
C ALA A 135 -6.53 6.31 -16.60
N GLU A 136 -7.21 6.21 -15.45
CA GLU A 136 -7.63 7.34 -14.63
C GLU A 136 -6.42 8.13 -14.09
N LEU A 137 -5.40 7.45 -13.55
CA LEU A 137 -4.14 8.05 -13.14
C LEU A 137 -3.50 8.83 -14.30
N HIS A 138 -3.45 8.23 -15.50
CA HIS A 138 -2.90 8.89 -16.69
C HIS A 138 -3.76 10.10 -17.08
N ARG A 139 -5.08 10.00 -17.03
CA ARG A 139 -6.01 11.07 -17.39
C ARG A 139 -5.80 12.31 -16.52
N VAL A 140 -5.75 12.13 -15.20
CA VAL A 140 -5.68 13.25 -14.25
C VAL A 140 -4.31 13.91 -14.16
N LEU A 141 -3.23 13.22 -14.51
CA LEU A 141 -1.91 13.82 -14.60
C LEU A 141 -1.81 14.75 -15.81
N ARG A 142 -1.18 15.91 -15.64
CA ARG A 142 -0.86 16.81 -16.76
C ARG A 142 0.20 16.19 -17.68
N PRO A 143 0.31 16.60 -18.95
CA PRO A 143 1.44 16.25 -19.80
C PRO A 143 2.77 16.66 -19.13
N GLY A 144 3.70 15.71 -19.01
CA GLY A 144 4.95 15.86 -18.27
C GLY A 144 4.82 15.67 -16.76
N GLY A 145 3.64 15.33 -16.25
CA GLY A 145 3.43 14.93 -14.86
C GLY A 145 3.99 13.54 -14.59
N ARG A 146 4.24 13.23 -13.33
CA ARG A 146 4.84 11.97 -12.88
C ARG A 146 3.95 11.19 -11.91
N ALA A 147 4.09 9.87 -11.94
CA ALA A 147 3.48 8.96 -10.98
C ALA A 147 4.57 8.16 -10.25
N VAL A 148 4.39 7.98 -8.95
CA VAL A 148 5.17 7.05 -8.13
C VAL A 148 4.22 5.99 -7.60
N ILE A 149 4.47 4.73 -7.93
CA ILE A 149 3.67 3.59 -7.46
C ILE A 149 4.58 2.64 -6.72
N LEU A 150 4.18 2.26 -5.50
CA LEU A 150 4.87 1.29 -4.68
C LEU A 150 3.87 0.22 -4.28
N ASP A 151 4.18 -1.03 -4.64
CA ASP A 151 3.40 -2.21 -4.24
C ASP A 151 4.31 -3.35 -3.79
N THR A 152 3.72 -4.33 -3.09
CA THR A 152 4.43 -5.46 -2.50
C THR A 152 4.42 -6.66 -3.45
N ASP A 153 5.55 -7.36 -3.58
CA ASP A 153 5.59 -8.70 -4.18
C ASP A 153 5.60 -9.75 -3.06
N TYR A 154 4.44 -10.25 -2.69
CA TYR A 154 4.31 -11.28 -1.65
C TYR A 154 4.96 -12.60 -2.04
N GLY A 155 5.23 -12.85 -3.31
CA GLY A 155 6.06 -13.98 -3.76
C GLY A 155 7.55 -13.82 -3.43
N SER A 156 7.98 -12.67 -2.88
CA SER A 156 9.32 -12.44 -2.34
C SER A 156 9.41 -12.58 -0.81
N LEU A 157 8.31 -12.97 -0.15
CA LEU A 157 8.27 -13.17 1.30
C LEU A 157 9.08 -14.39 1.69
N VAL A 158 10.07 -14.18 2.54
CA VAL A 158 10.90 -15.20 3.13
C VAL A 158 10.82 -15.09 4.65
N ILE A 159 10.36 -16.14 5.30
CA ILE A 159 10.28 -16.25 6.76
C ILE A 159 10.92 -17.58 7.15
N HIS A 160 11.81 -17.56 8.13
CA HIS A 160 12.32 -18.79 8.70
C HIS A 160 11.27 -19.47 9.60
N THR A 161 11.09 -20.78 9.46
CA THR A 161 10.18 -21.61 10.25
C THR A 161 10.72 -23.01 10.35
N GLU A 162 10.43 -23.69 11.44
CA GLU A 162 10.70 -25.13 11.61
C GLU A 162 9.53 -25.99 11.13
N ASP A 163 8.31 -25.43 11.09
CA ASP A 163 7.10 -26.11 10.58
C ASP A 163 6.67 -25.56 9.22
N THR A 164 7.34 -26.05 8.18
CA THR A 164 7.07 -25.63 6.79
C THR A 164 5.65 -25.96 6.32
N ALA A 165 5.04 -27.04 6.85
CA ALA A 165 3.69 -27.43 6.49
C ALA A 165 2.65 -26.46 7.05
N ARG A 166 2.78 -26.04 8.32
CA ARG A 166 1.96 -25.00 8.95
C ARG A 166 2.17 -23.67 8.26
N MET A 167 3.41 -23.27 8.00
CA MET A 167 3.74 -22.05 7.24
C MET A 167 3.01 -22.03 5.90
N ALA A 168 3.08 -23.09 5.11
CA ALA A 168 2.42 -23.17 3.81
C ALA A 168 0.89 -22.98 3.90
N ARG A 169 0.23 -23.53 4.93
CA ARG A 169 -1.22 -23.33 5.15
C ARG A 169 -1.56 -21.87 5.48
N VAL A 170 -0.78 -21.25 6.38
CA VAL A 170 -0.98 -19.84 6.76
C VAL A 170 -0.76 -18.92 5.56
N LEU A 171 0.32 -19.10 4.81
CA LEU A 171 0.59 -18.30 3.61
C LEU A 171 -0.48 -18.49 2.55
N SER A 172 -0.96 -19.72 2.33
CA SER A 172 -2.07 -19.98 1.39
C SER A 172 -3.40 -19.34 1.84
N ALA A 173 -3.63 -19.18 3.14
CA ALA A 173 -4.77 -18.39 3.64
C ALA A 173 -4.56 -16.89 3.40
N TRP A 174 -3.36 -16.39 3.65
CA TRP A 174 -2.97 -15.00 3.46
C TRP A 174 -3.05 -14.54 2.02
N ASP A 175 -2.64 -15.39 1.05
CA ASP A 175 -2.70 -15.07 -0.39
C ASP A 175 -4.11 -14.68 -0.87
N LYS A 176 -5.16 -15.15 -0.16
CA LYS A 176 -6.55 -14.77 -0.46
C LYS A 176 -6.91 -13.33 -0.08
N HIS A 177 -6.01 -12.64 0.59
CA HIS A 177 -6.18 -11.24 0.97
C HIS A 177 -5.99 -10.28 -0.22
N PHE A 178 -5.24 -10.68 -1.24
CA PHE A 178 -4.89 -9.86 -2.38
C PHE A 178 -5.65 -10.25 -3.64
N VAL A 179 -5.87 -9.27 -4.51
CA VAL A 179 -6.27 -9.51 -5.89
C VAL A 179 -5.02 -9.83 -6.73
N HIS A 180 -3.90 -9.14 -6.46
CA HIS A 180 -2.66 -9.26 -7.23
C HIS A 180 -1.43 -9.35 -6.33
N ALA A 181 -1.22 -10.48 -5.67
CA ALA A 181 -0.12 -10.68 -4.70
C ALA A 181 1.30 -10.48 -5.26
N SER A 182 1.47 -10.45 -6.58
CA SER A 182 2.77 -10.28 -7.27
C SER A 182 2.70 -9.21 -8.38
N LEU A 183 1.89 -8.17 -8.18
CA LEU A 183 1.69 -7.08 -9.14
C LEU A 183 2.99 -6.46 -9.66
N PRO A 184 4.02 -6.18 -8.82
CA PRO A 184 5.25 -5.53 -9.27
C PRO A 184 5.92 -6.21 -10.47
N ARG A 185 5.77 -7.54 -10.61
CA ARG A 185 6.38 -8.31 -11.72
C ARG A 185 5.84 -7.91 -13.10
N THR A 186 4.63 -7.37 -13.16
CA THR A 186 3.95 -6.99 -14.42
C THR A 186 3.69 -5.49 -14.54
N LEU A 187 3.83 -4.72 -13.47
CA LEU A 187 3.44 -3.30 -13.41
C LEU A 187 4.17 -2.43 -14.45
N SER A 188 5.45 -2.68 -14.74
CA SER A 188 6.17 -1.94 -15.78
C SER A 188 5.54 -2.06 -17.17
N ARG A 189 4.98 -3.24 -17.52
CA ARG A 189 4.28 -3.46 -18.78
C ARG A 189 2.95 -2.72 -18.76
N GLN A 190 2.17 -2.87 -17.70
CA GLN A 190 0.86 -2.24 -17.55
C GLN A 190 0.94 -0.71 -17.57
N LEU A 191 1.96 -0.12 -16.94
CA LEU A 191 2.24 1.32 -17.01
C LEU A 191 2.51 1.78 -18.45
N ARG A 192 3.32 1.03 -19.21
CA ARG A 192 3.58 1.37 -20.63
C ARG A 192 2.32 1.25 -21.49
N GLU A 193 1.51 0.22 -21.27
CA GLU A 193 0.21 0.02 -21.94
C GLU A 193 -0.76 1.17 -21.64
N ALA A 194 -0.70 1.74 -20.43
CA ALA A 194 -1.46 2.92 -20.02
C ALA A 194 -0.88 4.26 -20.51
N GLY A 195 0.20 4.26 -21.31
CA GLY A 195 0.78 5.47 -21.91
C GLY A 195 1.91 6.13 -21.13
N PHE A 196 2.37 5.52 -20.04
CA PHE A 196 3.50 6.02 -19.26
C PHE A 196 4.85 5.58 -19.81
N THR A 197 5.88 6.38 -19.53
CA THR A 197 7.29 5.98 -19.66
C THR A 197 7.84 5.65 -18.27
N VAL A 198 8.19 4.40 -18.03
CA VAL A 198 8.78 3.99 -16.74
C VAL A 198 10.23 4.41 -16.72
N ARG A 199 10.54 5.39 -15.87
CA ARG A 199 11.87 6.01 -15.73
C ARG A 199 12.76 5.24 -14.75
N GLU A 200 12.17 4.81 -13.63
CA GLU A 200 12.93 4.18 -12.55
C GLU A 200 12.17 3.00 -11.93
N ARG A 201 12.91 2.03 -11.42
CA ARG A 201 12.42 0.91 -10.63
C ARG A 201 13.38 0.65 -9.49
N MET A 202 12.88 0.52 -8.29
CA MET A 202 13.68 0.31 -7.10
C MET A 202 13.07 -0.80 -6.25
N ALA A 203 13.89 -1.71 -5.75
CA ALA A 203 13.48 -2.63 -4.69
C ALA A 203 13.69 -1.98 -3.33
N ILE A 204 12.69 -2.05 -2.48
CA ILE A 204 12.75 -1.58 -1.09
C ILE A 204 12.56 -2.81 -0.18
N PRO A 205 13.66 -3.34 0.37
CA PRO A 205 13.57 -4.50 1.25
C PRO A 205 13.00 -4.10 2.61
N MET A 206 12.02 -4.88 3.06
CA MET A 206 11.52 -4.89 4.42
C MET A 206 12.20 -6.05 5.12
N PHE A 207 13.27 -5.78 5.86
CA PHE A 207 14.12 -6.80 6.46
C PHE A 207 14.19 -6.66 7.98
N ASN A 208 13.82 -7.71 8.69
CA ASN A 208 13.93 -7.80 10.13
C ASN A 208 14.70 -9.08 10.50
N PRO A 209 15.94 -8.98 10.94
CA PRO A 209 16.71 -10.13 11.41
C PRO A 209 16.34 -10.54 12.84
N GLU A 210 15.56 -9.72 13.55
CA GLU A 210 15.17 -9.94 14.95
C GLU A 210 13.65 -9.85 15.12
N PHE A 211 13.09 -10.69 16.00
CA PHE A 211 11.69 -10.62 16.42
C PHE A 211 11.54 -9.59 17.53
N ALA A 212 11.55 -8.32 17.17
CA ALA A 212 11.51 -7.20 18.10
C ALA A 212 10.20 -6.41 17.98
N ASP A 213 9.83 -5.72 19.06
CA ASP A 213 8.73 -4.76 19.04
C ASP A 213 9.03 -3.61 18.07
N ASN A 214 7.97 -3.01 17.55
CA ASN A 214 8.05 -1.90 16.59
C ASN A 214 8.84 -2.25 15.31
N THR A 215 8.74 -3.49 14.83
CA THR A 215 9.26 -3.91 13.52
C THR A 215 8.11 -4.24 12.58
N TYR A 216 8.31 -3.97 11.29
CA TYR A 216 7.32 -4.28 10.26
C TYR A 216 7.00 -5.78 10.21
N GLY A 217 8.04 -6.64 10.27
CA GLY A 217 7.89 -8.09 10.20
C GLY A 217 7.01 -8.64 11.32
N LYS A 218 7.25 -8.24 12.59
CA LYS A 218 6.41 -8.69 13.71
C LYS A 218 4.97 -8.24 13.55
N GLY A 219 4.74 -6.99 13.15
CA GLY A 219 3.38 -6.46 12.95
C GLY A 219 2.66 -7.16 11.81
N LEU A 220 3.33 -7.40 10.69
CA LEU A 220 2.75 -8.15 9.56
C LEU A 220 2.44 -9.59 9.94
N LEU A 221 3.35 -10.29 10.62
CA LEU A 221 3.12 -11.68 11.07
C LEU A 221 1.92 -11.79 12.01
N ALA A 222 1.73 -10.83 12.92
CA ALA A 222 0.56 -10.77 13.79
C ALA A 222 -0.75 -10.58 12.97
N MET A 223 -0.72 -9.72 11.96
CA MET A 223 -1.85 -9.50 11.05
C MET A 223 -2.16 -10.75 10.23
N MET A 224 -1.13 -11.43 9.70
CA MET A 224 -1.27 -12.68 8.95
C MET A 224 -1.89 -13.79 9.82
N ALA A 225 -1.46 -13.95 11.06
CA ALA A 225 -2.03 -14.91 12.00
C ALA A 225 -3.51 -14.64 12.23
N SER A 226 -3.86 -13.38 12.54
CA SER A 226 -5.25 -12.96 12.76
C SER A 226 -6.12 -13.19 11.52
N PHE A 227 -5.62 -12.91 10.33
CA PHE A 227 -6.35 -13.12 9.09
C PHE A 227 -6.51 -14.60 8.75
N ALA A 228 -5.47 -15.43 8.95
CA ALA A 228 -5.49 -16.85 8.60
C ALA A 228 -6.42 -17.67 9.50
N ALA A 229 -6.60 -17.27 10.75
CA ALA A 229 -7.47 -17.95 11.70
C ALA A 229 -8.90 -18.09 11.17
N GLY A 230 -9.42 -19.32 11.17
CA GLY A 230 -10.74 -19.69 10.63
C GLY A 230 -10.81 -19.76 9.10
N ARG A 231 -9.68 -19.56 8.38
CA ARG A 231 -9.62 -19.59 6.91
C ARG A 231 -8.72 -20.74 6.44
N ASN A 232 -9.08 -21.32 5.30
CA ASN A 232 -8.27 -22.35 4.62
C ASN A 232 -7.86 -23.54 5.52
N GLY A 233 -8.71 -23.87 6.52
CA GLY A 233 -8.45 -24.95 7.48
C GLY A 233 -7.47 -24.59 8.60
N VAL A 234 -7.00 -23.36 8.67
CA VAL A 234 -6.17 -22.88 9.80
C VAL A 234 -7.09 -22.57 10.99
N THR A 235 -6.92 -23.29 12.09
CA THR A 235 -7.64 -23.00 13.34
C THR A 235 -7.01 -21.83 14.08
N GLN A 236 -7.75 -21.22 15.03
CA GLN A 236 -7.20 -20.17 15.89
C GLN A 236 -5.96 -20.67 16.63
N SER A 237 -5.99 -21.86 17.19
CA SER A 237 -4.86 -22.46 17.92
C SER A 237 -3.62 -22.65 17.01
N GLU A 238 -3.82 -23.01 15.73
CA GLU A 238 -2.70 -23.11 14.78
C GLU A 238 -2.12 -21.76 14.42
N ALA A 239 -2.96 -20.74 14.24
CA ALA A 239 -2.52 -19.38 13.98
C ALA A 239 -1.73 -18.81 15.18
N ASP A 240 -2.21 -19.04 16.39
CA ASP A 240 -1.54 -18.62 17.62
C ASP A 240 -0.20 -19.34 17.80
N ALA A 241 -0.16 -20.68 17.58
CA ALA A 241 1.06 -21.47 17.64
C ALA A 241 2.08 -21.06 16.56
N TRP A 242 1.61 -20.73 15.36
CA TRP A 242 2.46 -20.20 14.27
C TRP A 242 3.10 -18.87 14.65
N PHE A 243 2.33 -17.93 15.21
CA PHE A 243 2.87 -16.65 15.65
C PHE A 243 3.82 -16.78 16.84
N ALA A 244 3.51 -17.68 17.80
CA ALA A 244 4.33 -17.94 18.98
C ALA A 244 5.71 -18.56 18.64
N GLU A 245 5.81 -19.31 17.54
CA GLU A 245 7.08 -19.88 17.04
C GLU A 245 8.13 -18.78 16.84
N PHE A 246 7.76 -17.64 16.29
CA PHE A 246 8.70 -16.54 16.00
C PHE A 246 9.32 -15.92 17.27
N ALA A 247 8.58 -15.93 18.38
CA ALA A 247 9.14 -15.48 19.65
C ALA A 247 10.21 -16.46 20.15
N THR A 248 10.06 -17.76 19.90
CA THR A 248 11.07 -18.78 20.22
C THR A 248 12.28 -18.64 19.32
N LEU A 249 12.08 -18.60 18.00
CA LEU A 249 13.16 -18.36 17.04
C LEU A 249 13.93 -17.07 17.33
N GLY A 250 13.23 -16.01 17.77
CA GLY A 250 13.87 -14.76 18.18
C GLY A 250 14.79 -14.91 19.41
N ARG A 251 14.35 -15.66 20.42
CA ARG A 251 15.20 -15.96 21.62
C ARG A 251 16.43 -16.79 21.29
N GLU A 252 16.32 -17.65 20.28
CA GLU A 252 17.39 -18.54 19.81
C GLU A 252 18.31 -17.88 18.78
N GLY A 253 18.01 -16.65 18.33
CA GLY A 253 18.77 -15.92 17.30
C GLY A 253 18.54 -16.48 15.89
N ASN A 254 17.46 -17.21 15.67
CA ASN A 254 17.11 -17.86 14.41
C ASN A 254 15.96 -17.17 13.66
N PHE A 255 15.43 -16.05 14.18
CA PHE A 255 14.38 -15.30 13.49
C PHE A 255 14.91 -14.68 12.19
N PHE A 256 14.12 -14.79 11.15
CA PHE A 256 14.40 -14.16 9.87
C PHE A 256 13.09 -13.78 9.17
N PHE A 257 12.99 -12.52 8.77
CA PHE A 257 11.89 -12.01 7.96
C PHE A 257 12.44 -11.11 6.85
N SER A 258 12.05 -11.35 5.62
CA SER A 258 12.36 -10.49 4.47
C SER A 258 11.18 -10.46 3.49
N LEU A 259 10.85 -9.26 3.01
CA LEU A 259 9.82 -9.02 2.01
C LEU A 259 10.26 -7.86 1.13
N ASN A 260 10.04 -7.92 -0.18
CA ASN A 260 10.37 -6.80 -1.05
C ASN A 260 9.12 -6.04 -1.50
N ARG A 261 9.20 -4.73 -1.39
CA ARG A 261 8.35 -3.77 -2.08
C ARG A 261 9.09 -3.21 -3.28
N TYR A 262 8.34 -2.81 -4.28
CA TYR A 262 8.92 -2.27 -5.51
C TYR A 262 8.28 -0.94 -5.83
N LEU A 263 9.15 0.06 -6.00
CA LEU A 263 8.77 1.41 -6.38
C LEU A 263 9.02 1.60 -7.88
N PHE A 264 8.06 2.22 -8.54
CA PHE A 264 8.12 2.59 -9.95
C PHE A 264 7.91 4.09 -10.09
N VAL A 265 8.81 4.77 -10.79
CA VAL A 265 8.62 6.15 -11.22
C VAL A 265 8.27 6.14 -12.71
N ALA A 266 7.15 6.74 -13.05
CA ALA A 266 6.63 6.75 -14.40
C ALA A 266 6.18 8.16 -14.79
N ASP A 267 6.54 8.61 -15.99
CA ASP A 267 6.24 9.94 -16.50
C ASP A 267 5.14 9.86 -17.57
N LYS A 268 4.16 10.74 -17.49
CA LYS A 268 3.25 11.00 -18.60
C LYS A 268 3.96 11.84 -19.66
N ARG A 269 4.00 11.35 -20.90
CA ARG A 269 4.69 12.06 -22.00
C ARG A 269 4.16 13.47 -22.15
N ARG A 270 5.06 14.41 -22.45
CA ARG A 270 4.66 15.74 -22.93
C ARG A 270 4.00 15.57 -24.30
N THR A 271 2.84 16.17 -24.50
CA THR A 271 2.29 16.34 -25.85
C THR A 271 3.20 17.31 -26.59
N ALA A 272 3.63 16.90 -27.78
CA ALA A 272 4.44 17.76 -28.66
C ALA A 272 3.65 19.00 -29.09
#